data_f1104c2c6140dedfff3f6b6366f9b75d
#
_entry.id   f1104c2c6140dedfff3f6b6366f9b75d
#
_cell.length_a   1.000
_cell.length_b   1.000
_cell.length_c   1.000
_cell.angle_alpha   90.00
_cell.angle_beta   90.00
_cell.angle_gamma   90.00
#
_symmetry.space_group_name_H-M   'P 1'
#
loop_
_entity.id
_entity.type
_entity.pdbx_description
1 polymer ?
#
loop_
_entity_poly.entity_id
_entity_poly.type
_entity_poly.pdbx_seq_one_letter_code
_entity_poly.pdbx_strand_id
1 'polypeptide(L)'
;MHDENYFGDEYLQVDINETMEKIAPKMTCENQYHSPGPKHIEFGLSLSDPQYPAKKWVMLNTDAHIRSSIFGTNSMTLIIKNGEVQLGSLGRVYFVDWDHLRERNRTISILIMGEE
;
A
#
# COMPACT_ATOMS: atom_id res chain seq x y z
N MET A 1 -24.93 -11.03 -0.42
CA MET A 1 -25.71 -10.60 -1.59
C MET A 1 -25.43 -9.12 -1.86
N HIS A 2 -25.05 -8.79 -3.07
CA HIS A 2 -24.77 -7.40 -3.42
C HIS A 2 -25.98 -6.77 -4.10
N ASP A 3 -26.06 -5.46 -4.00
CA ASP A 3 -27.05 -4.66 -4.70
C ASP A 3 -26.76 -4.73 -6.21
N GLU A 4 -27.77 -4.94 -7.02
CA GLU A 4 -27.63 -4.96 -8.48
C GLU A 4 -27.17 -3.63 -9.08
N ASN A 5 -27.33 -2.53 -8.34
CA ASN A 5 -26.82 -1.22 -8.74
C ASN A 5 -25.39 -0.96 -8.27
N TYR A 6 -24.80 -1.93 -7.61
CA TYR A 6 -23.47 -1.83 -7.03
C TYR A 6 -22.47 -2.66 -7.84
N PHE A 7 -21.38 -2.04 -8.29
CA PHE A 7 -20.41 -2.69 -9.15
C PHE A 7 -19.33 -3.47 -8.42
N GLY A 8 -19.51 -3.72 -7.14
CA GLY A 8 -18.70 -4.66 -6.42
C GLY A 8 -17.35 -4.15 -5.91
N ASP A 9 -17.07 -2.87 -6.00
CA ASP A 9 -15.77 -2.33 -5.55
C ASP A 9 -15.50 -2.66 -4.07
N GLU A 10 -16.50 -2.53 -3.20
CA GLU A 10 -16.33 -2.87 -1.78
C GLU A 10 -16.11 -4.36 -1.57
N TYR A 11 -16.86 -5.18 -2.29
CA TYR A 11 -16.70 -6.64 -2.20
C TYR A 11 -15.36 -7.07 -2.75
N LEU A 12 -14.92 -6.46 -3.84
CA LEU A 12 -13.61 -6.73 -4.40
C LEU A 12 -12.50 -6.32 -3.43
N GLN A 13 -12.64 -5.20 -2.74
CA GLN A 13 -11.67 -4.77 -1.73
C GLN A 13 -11.59 -5.76 -0.57
N VAL A 14 -12.72 -6.31 -0.14
CA VAL A 14 -12.74 -7.38 0.87
C VAL A 14 -11.98 -8.61 0.37
N ASP A 15 -12.25 -9.03 -0.85
CA ASP A 15 -11.57 -10.17 -1.45
C ASP A 15 -10.06 -9.94 -1.59
N ILE A 16 -9.66 -8.74 -1.99
CA ILE A 16 -8.25 -8.36 -2.07
C ILE A 16 -7.60 -8.47 -0.70
N ASN A 17 -8.23 -7.88 0.32
CA ASN A 17 -7.68 -7.91 1.69
C ASN A 17 -7.58 -9.34 2.23
N GLU A 18 -8.59 -10.16 2.01
CA GLU A 18 -8.56 -11.56 2.42
C GLU A 18 -7.47 -12.34 1.69
N THR A 19 -7.28 -12.06 0.40
CA THR A 19 -6.23 -12.69 -0.38
C THR A 19 -4.84 -12.26 0.09
N MET A 20 -4.67 -10.96 0.36
CA MET A 20 -3.41 -10.45 0.91
C MET A 20 -3.08 -11.09 2.25
N GLU A 21 -4.09 -11.30 3.10
CA GLU A 21 -3.90 -11.94 4.40
C GLU A 21 -3.41 -13.39 4.27
N LYS A 22 -3.79 -14.07 3.20
CA LYS A 22 -3.29 -15.44 2.91
C LYS A 22 -1.85 -15.44 2.41
N ILE A 23 -1.45 -14.44 1.66
CA ILE A 23 -0.13 -14.38 1.01
C ILE A 23 0.89 -13.73 1.94
N ALA A 24 0.54 -12.63 2.56
CA ALA A 24 1.39 -11.89 3.48
C ALA A 24 0.57 -11.48 4.71
N PRO A 25 0.36 -12.41 5.65
CA PRO A 25 -0.42 -12.15 6.84
C PRO A 25 0.09 -10.93 7.61
N LYS A 26 -0.85 -10.17 8.17
CA LYS A 26 -0.53 -9.00 8.97
C LYS A 26 0.47 -9.36 10.07
N MET A 27 1.53 -8.59 10.18
CA MET A 27 2.54 -8.82 11.21
C MET A 27 2.02 -8.34 12.55
N THR A 28 1.97 -9.24 13.51
CA THR A 28 1.46 -8.97 14.86
C THR A 28 2.49 -9.19 15.94
N CYS A 29 3.61 -9.81 15.61
CA CYS A 29 4.66 -10.09 16.60
C CYS A 29 6.03 -10.16 15.93
N GLU A 30 7.06 -9.98 16.75
CA GLU A 30 8.44 -10.18 16.37
C GLU A 30 8.68 -11.65 16.01
N ASN A 31 9.56 -11.89 15.04
CA ASN A 31 9.90 -13.23 14.55
C ASN A 31 8.81 -13.95 13.75
N GLN A 32 7.70 -13.28 13.47
CA GLN A 32 6.70 -13.81 12.53
C GLN A 32 7.28 -13.93 11.12
N TYR A 33 8.14 -12.98 10.76
CA TYR A 33 8.94 -12.96 9.54
C TYR A 33 10.41 -12.88 9.90
N HIS A 34 11.30 -13.14 8.96
CA HIS A 34 12.73 -12.98 9.18
C HIS A 34 13.12 -11.50 9.37
N SER A 35 12.42 -10.59 8.73
CA SER A 35 12.61 -9.14 8.89
C SER A 35 11.59 -8.60 9.89
N PRO A 36 11.92 -7.56 10.70
CA PRO A 36 13.23 -6.98 10.86
C PRO A 36 14.15 -7.89 11.68
N GLY A 37 15.43 -7.96 11.27
CA GLY A 37 16.45 -8.66 12.07
C GLY A 37 16.94 -7.79 13.23
N PRO A 38 17.75 -8.38 14.14
CA PRO A 38 18.22 -7.66 15.33
C PRO A 38 18.99 -6.37 15.03
N LYS A 39 19.81 -6.37 13.99
CA LYS A 39 20.57 -5.18 13.59
C LYS A 39 19.69 -4.08 13.04
N HIS A 40 18.62 -4.46 12.33
CA HIS A 40 17.64 -3.50 11.82
C HIS A 40 16.90 -2.84 12.98
N ILE A 41 16.47 -3.61 13.95
CA ILE A 41 15.79 -3.09 15.14
C ILE A 41 16.72 -2.15 15.92
N GLU A 42 17.97 -2.55 16.13
CA GLU A 42 18.96 -1.71 16.80
C GLU A 42 19.15 -0.38 16.08
N PHE A 43 19.31 -0.42 14.75
CA PHE A 43 19.43 0.78 13.94
C PHE A 43 18.17 1.66 14.06
N GLY A 44 16.98 1.08 13.93
CA GLY A 44 15.74 1.82 14.04
C GLY A 44 15.54 2.49 15.38
N LEU A 45 15.93 1.80 16.46
CA LEU A 45 15.83 2.36 17.82
C LEU A 45 16.86 3.48 18.06
N SER A 46 17.91 3.57 17.24
CA SER A 46 18.91 4.63 17.35
C SER A 46 18.51 5.92 16.65
N LEU A 47 17.47 5.90 15.83
CA LEU A 47 17.01 7.07 15.08
C LEU A 47 16.34 8.10 16.00
N SER A 48 16.64 9.36 15.77
CA SER A 48 16.08 10.49 16.56
C SER A 48 15.14 11.36 15.73
N ASP A 49 14.57 10.82 14.67
CA ASP A 49 13.68 11.55 13.78
C ASP A 49 12.27 11.56 14.34
N PRO A 50 11.63 12.73 14.52
CA PRO A 50 10.24 12.80 14.98
C PRO A 50 9.24 12.04 14.08
N GLN A 51 9.56 11.90 12.79
CA GLN A 51 8.73 11.13 11.85
C GLN A 51 8.92 9.62 12.00
N TYR A 52 10.00 9.19 12.64
CA TYR A 52 10.33 7.81 12.87
C TYR A 52 10.49 7.58 14.38
N PRO A 53 9.39 7.41 15.10
CA PRO A 53 9.48 7.17 16.54
C PRO A 53 10.37 5.95 16.80
N ALA A 54 11.34 6.11 17.69
CA ALA A 54 12.30 5.07 18.02
C ALA A 54 11.64 3.98 18.89
N LYS A 55 10.67 3.29 18.32
CA LYS A 55 9.91 2.22 18.98
C LYS A 55 9.91 0.97 18.10
N LYS A 56 10.16 -0.17 18.71
CA LYS A 56 10.22 -1.45 18.00
C LYS A 56 8.95 -1.74 17.20
N TRP A 57 7.79 -1.47 17.74
CA TRP A 57 6.53 -1.84 17.10
C TRP A 57 6.32 -1.19 15.72
N VAL A 58 6.89 0.00 15.48
CA VAL A 58 6.75 0.64 14.16
C VAL A 58 7.53 -0.06 13.07
N MET A 59 8.45 -0.95 13.44
CA MET A 59 9.25 -1.74 12.51
C MET A 59 8.63 -3.10 12.20
N LEU A 60 7.51 -3.44 12.84
CA LEU A 60 6.83 -4.73 12.65
C LEU A 60 5.83 -4.63 11.50
N ASN A 61 6.36 -4.30 10.32
CA ASN A 61 5.56 -4.04 9.12
C ASN A 61 6.07 -4.80 7.88
N THR A 62 6.68 -5.95 8.10
CA THR A 62 7.22 -6.76 7.00
C THR A 62 6.14 -7.19 6.02
N ASP A 63 4.93 -7.45 6.51
CA ASP A 63 3.77 -7.73 5.66
C ASP A 63 3.51 -6.60 4.67
N ALA A 64 3.58 -5.35 5.11
CA ALA A 64 3.40 -4.18 4.25
C ALA A 64 4.48 -4.10 3.17
N HIS A 65 5.73 -4.38 3.52
CA HIS A 65 6.82 -4.41 2.55
C HIS A 65 6.64 -5.50 1.50
N ILE A 66 6.22 -6.69 1.92
CA ILE A 66 5.96 -7.80 1.00
C ILE A 66 4.81 -7.47 0.06
N ARG A 67 3.70 -6.99 0.61
CA ARG A 67 2.52 -6.62 -0.18
C ARG A 67 2.86 -5.55 -1.20
N SER A 68 3.57 -4.52 -0.76
CA SER A 68 4.00 -3.42 -1.62
C SER A 68 4.92 -3.89 -2.75
N SER A 69 5.81 -4.83 -2.46
CA SER A 69 6.77 -5.36 -3.44
C SER A 69 6.10 -6.25 -4.49
N ILE A 70 5.08 -6.99 -4.10
CA ILE A 70 4.42 -7.95 -5.00
C ILE A 70 3.29 -7.30 -5.80
N PHE A 71 2.49 -6.47 -5.14
CA PHE A 71 1.22 -5.98 -5.70
C PHE A 71 1.21 -4.50 -6.06
N GLY A 72 2.25 -3.77 -5.69
CA GLY A 72 2.33 -2.35 -5.98
C GLY A 72 3.15 -2.03 -7.22
N THR A 73 2.86 -0.89 -7.81
CA THR A 73 3.74 -0.24 -8.75
C THR A 73 4.10 1.14 -8.19
N ASN A 74 5.32 1.58 -8.44
CA ASN A 74 5.76 2.91 -7.99
C ASN A 74 5.32 4.02 -8.95
N SER A 75 5.00 3.65 -10.18
CA SER A 75 4.54 4.59 -11.20
C SER A 75 3.67 3.85 -12.20
N MET A 76 2.84 4.61 -12.89
CA MET A 76 2.04 4.10 -13.99
C MET A 76 1.86 5.18 -15.05
N THR A 77 1.64 4.76 -16.28
CA THR A 77 1.35 5.64 -17.40
C THR A 77 -0.07 5.38 -17.85
N LEU A 78 -0.83 6.44 -18.00
CA LEU A 78 -2.22 6.38 -18.43
C LEU A 78 -2.42 7.27 -19.65
N ILE A 79 -3.43 6.95 -20.45
CA ILE A 79 -3.77 7.72 -21.64
C ILE A 79 -4.93 8.63 -21.29
N ILE A 80 -4.81 9.90 -21.66
CA ILE A 80 -5.89 10.89 -21.58
C ILE A 80 -6.40 11.16 -22.98
N LYS A 81 -7.68 11.04 -23.18
CA LYS A 81 -8.36 11.35 -24.45
C LYS A 81 -9.63 12.12 -24.16
N ASN A 82 -9.81 13.25 -24.86
CA ASN A 82 -10.97 14.13 -24.67
C ASN A 82 -11.16 14.57 -23.20
N GLY A 83 -10.05 14.85 -22.52
CA GLY A 83 -10.08 15.29 -21.12
C GLY A 83 -10.33 14.19 -20.10
N GLU A 84 -10.34 12.93 -20.51
CA GLU A 84 -10.64 11.80 -19.62
C GLU A 84 -9.53 10.76 -19.64
N VAL A 85 -9.22 10.24 -18.48
CA VAL A 85 -8.29 9.10 -18.33
C VAL A 85 -9.00 7.85 -18.84
N GLN A 86 -8.32 7.12 -19.74
CA GLN A 86 -8.89 5.94 -20.39
C GLN A 86 -8.73 4.71 -19.51
N LEU A 87 -9.69 4.46 -18.63
CA LEU A 87 -9.69 3.30 -17.72
C LEU A 87 -10.76 2.26 -18.05
N GLY A 88 -11.65 2.59 -18.99
CA GLY A 88 -12.86 1.81 -19.19
C GLY A 88 -13.91 2.14 -18.13
N SER A 89 -15.12 1.60 -18.30
CA SER A 89 -16.25 1.94 -17.42
C SER A 89 -16.11 1.43 -15.98
N LEU A 90 -15.36 0.35 -15.78
CA LEU A 90 -15.18 -0.26 -14.46
C LEU A 90 -13.75 -0.11 -13.91
N GLY A 91 -12.86 0.49 -14.71
CA GLY A 91 -11.49 0.70 -14.26
C GLY A 91 -11.37 1.74 -13.16
N ARG A 92 -10.45 1.52 -12.24
CA ARG A 92 -10.16 2.43 -11.13
C ARG A 92 -8.66 2.48 -10.89
N VAL A 93 -8.20 3.63 -10.41
CA VAL A 93 -6.83 3.78 -9.92
C VAL A 93 -6.90 3.87 -8.41
N TYR A 94 -6.15 3.02 -7.74
CA TYR A 94 -6.09 3.02 -6.28
C TYR A 94 -4.71 3.44 -5.81
N PHE A 95 -4.69 4.30 -4.82
CA PHE A 95 -3.50 4.52 -3.99
C PHE A 95 -3.65 3.65 -2.75
N VAL A 96 -2.66 2.80 -2.49
CA VAL A 96 -2.70 1.87 -1.37
C VAL A 96 -1.47 2.05 -0.51
N ASP A 97 -1.68 2.28 0.78
CA ASP A 97 -0.62 2.24 1.79
C ASP A 97 -0.87 1.04 2.69
N TRP A 98 -0.02 0.03 2.58
CA TRP A 98 -0.15 -1.21 3.32
C TRP A 98 0.35 -1.11 4.76
N ASP A 99 1.12 -0.06 5.09
CA ASP A 99 1.65 0.13 6.44
C ASP A 99 0.56 0.69 7.35
N HIS A 100 0.14 -0.12 8.30
CA HIS A 100 -0.95 0.19 9.23
C HIS A 100 -0.46 0.65 10.61
N LEU A 101 0.86 0.78 10.81
CA LEU A 101 1.40 1.01 12.15
C LEU A 101 1.45 2.47 12.56
N ARG A 102 1.38 3.39 11.61
CA ARG A 102 1.38 4.82 11.91
C ARG A 102 0.74 5.60 10.78
N GLU A 103 0.18 6.74 11.14
CA GLU A 103 -0.30 7.70 10.17
C GLU A 103 0.88 8.43 9.54
N ARG A 104 0.73 8.74 8.26
CA ARG A 104 1.72 9.55 7.53
C ARG A 104 1.07 10.19 6.33
N ASN A 105 1.67 11.30 5.89
CA ASN A 105 1.31 11.92 4.63
C ASN A 105 2.13 11.30 3.50
N ARG A 106 1.47 11.05 2.38
CA ARG A 106 2.11 10.56 1.17
C ARG A 106 1.97 11.60 0.07
N THR A 107 2.97 11.69 -0.78
CA THR A 107 2.97 12.60 -1.92
C THR A 107 2.84 11.81 -3.20
N ILE A 108 1.88 12.21 -4.03
CA ILE A 108 1.69 11.66 -5.37
C ILE A 108 2.09 12.75 -6.35
N SER A 109 3.02 12.42 -7.27
CA SER A 109 3.43 13.33 -8.32
C SER A 109 2.77 12.93 -9.63
N ILE A 110 2.20 13.89 -10.32
CA ILE A 110 1.51 13.66 -11.60
C ILE A 110 2.16 14.59 -12.64
N LEU A 111 2.58 13.98 -13.76
CA LEU A 111 3.06 14.70 -14.93
C LEU A 111 2.11 14.44 -16.08
N ILE A 112 1.60 15.50 -16.68
CA ILE A 112 0.73 15.40 -17.84
C ILE A 112 1.48 15.94 -19.04
N MET A 113 1.56 15.13 -20.11
CA MET A 113 2.19 15.52 -21.36
C MET A 113 1.20 15.31 -22.49
N GLY A 114 1.24 16.19 -23.47
CA GLY A 114 0.36 16.07 -24.62
C GLY A 114 0.48 17.27 -25.56
N GLU A 115 -0.39 17.27 -26.55
CA GLU A 115 -0.53 18.37 -27.49
C GLU A 115 -1.72 19.25 -27.09
N GLU A 116 -1.58 20.54 -27.39
CA GLU A 116 -2.67 21.49 -27.21
C GLU A 116 -3.75 21.32 -28.29
#